data_5eec08c6758624b698cc2e4082bf6bb9
#
_entry.id   5eec08c6758624b698cc2e4082bf6bb9
#
_cell.length_a   1.000
_cell.length_b   1.000
_cell.length_c   1.000
_cell.angle_alpha   90.00
_cell.angle_beta   90.00
_cell.angle_gamma   90.00
#
_symmetry.space_group_name_H-M   'P 1'
#
loop_
_entity.id
_entity.type
_entity.pdbx_description
1 polymer ?
#
loop_
_entity_poly.entity_id
_entity_poly.type
_entity_poly.pdbx_seq_one_letter_code
_entity_poly.pdbx_strand_id
1 'polypeptide(L)'
;MTDRVDDVTGLLLSWRQGDAAALERVVPLVYQELRRVAGRHLRREAPGHALQATALVHEVYLRLVDVDRMTLKDRAHFFGVAAVLMRQILVDHARRQRADKRGGEVTMLSLDEVTPATQPASVDVLALDQALEALSALDARQCRVVELRFFAGLTVDETADALEISPVTVARDWALAKAWLYRRLSPPGVRGLHQDD
;
A
#
# COMPACT_ATOMS: atom_id res chain seq x y z
N MET A 1 -16.49 -13.31 11.41
CA MET A 1 -15.58 -12.31 10.79
C MET A 1 -16.03 -11.90 9.38
N THR A 2 -16.91 -12.64 8.76
CA THR A 2 -17.52 -12.40 7.42
C THR A 2 -18.45 -11.16 7.41
N ASP A 3 -19.12 -10.87 8.50
CA ASP A 3 -20.16 -9.85 8.66
C ASP A 3 -19.67 -8.39 8.38
N ARG A 4 -18.38 -8.08 8.60
CA ARG A 4 -17.82 -6.74 8.35
C ARG A 4 -17.45 -6.47 6.89
N VAL A 5 -17.16 -7.51 6.13
CA VAL A 5 -16.77 -7.40 4.72
C VAL A 5 -17.99 -7.09 3.87
N ASP A 6 -19.10 -7.79 4.14
CA ASP A 6 -20.38 -7.59 3.47
C ASP A 6 -20.97 -6.19 3.75
N ASP A 7 -20.72 -5.65 4.93
CA ASP A 7 -21.17 -4.31 5.33
C ASP A 7 -20.47 -3.19 4.53
N VAL A 8 -19.15 -3.26 4.33
CA VAL A 8 -18.41 -2.25 3.55
C VAL A 8 -18.82 -2.24 2.08
N THR A 9 -18.97 -3.40 1.46
CA THR A 9 -19.40 -3.52 0.05
C THR A 9 -20.83 -2.99 -0.12
N GLY A 10 -21.75 -3.37 0.76
CA GLY A 10 -23.12 -2.89 0.75
C GLY A 10 -23.23 -1.37 0.92
N LEU A 11 -22.44 -0.79 1.83
CA LEU A 11 -22.39 0.65 2.05
C LEU A 11 -21.80 1.40 0.85
N LEU A 12 -20.75 0.87 0.21
CA LEU A 12 -20.17 1.47 -1.00
C LEU A 12 -21.16 1.46 -2.17
N LEU A 13 -21.94 0.37 -2.32
CA LEU A 13 -22.98 0.29 -3.33
C LEU A 13 -24.10 1.30 -3.07
N SER A 14 -24.55 1.45 -1.82
CA SER A 14 -25.57 2.44 -1.42
C SER A 14 -25.07 3.88 -1.67
N TRP A 15 -23.82 4.18 -1.31
CA TRP A 15 -23.21 5.48 -1.58
C TRP A 15 -23.16 5.79 -3.09
N ARG A 16 -22.82 4.80 -3.91
CA ARG A 16 -22.80 4.91 -5.37
C ARG A 16 -24.18 5.19 -5.94
N GLN A 17 -25.25 4.68 -5.30
CA GLN A 17 -26.65 4.93 -5.66
C GLN A 17 -27.17 6.29 -5.18
N GLY A 18 -26.32 7.10 -4.51
CA GLY A 18 -26.65 8.46 -4.08
C GLY A 18 -26.95 8.60 -2.58
N ASP A 19 -26.87 7.52 -1.79
CA ASP A 19 -27.02 7.60 -0.33
C ASP A 19 -25.76 8.21 0.31
N ALA A 20 -25.80 9.51 0.57
CA ALA A 20 -24.70 10.23 1.22
C ALA A 20 -24.42 9.71 2.65
N ALA A 21 -25.45 9.23 3.37
CA ALA A 21 -25.28 8.69 4.72
C ALA A 21 -24.50 7.36 4.73
N ALA A 22 -24.49 6.62 3.62
CA ALA A 22 -23.69 5.41 3.49
C ALA A 22 -22.19 5.71 3.56
N LEU A 23 -21.72 6.85 3.05
CA LEU A 23 -20.32 7.28 3.17
C LEU A 23 -19.94 7.53 4.63
N GLU A 24 -20.78 8.21 5.40
CA GLU A 24 -20.52 8.47 6.82
C GLU A 24 -20.40 7.17 7.63
N ARG A 25 -21.11 6.12 7.23
CA ARG A 25 -21.08 4.81 7.86
C ARG A 25 -19.86 3.97 7.43
N VAL A 26 -19.45 4.06 6.17
CA VAL A 26 -18.30 3.31 5.66
C VAL A 26 -16.97 3.87 6.17
N VAL A 27 -16.88 5.18 6.32
CA VAL A 27 -15.65 5.89 6.74
C VAL A 27 -15.02 5.32 8.00
N PRO A 28 -15.71 5.15 9.14
CA PRO A 28 -15.11 4.62 10.36
C PRO A 28 -14.60 3.18 10.19
N LEU A 29 -15.25 2.36 9.36
CA LEU A 29 -14.85 0.98 9.10
C LEU A 29 -13.53 0.93 8.31
N VAL A 30 -13.47 1.70 7.24
CA VAL A 30 -12.30 1.80 6.35
C VAL A 30 -11.15 2.53 7.02
N TYR A 31 -11.43 3.59 7.79
CA TYR A 31 -10.43 4.37 8.50
C TYR A 31 -9.58 3.51 9.43
N GLN A 32 -10.18 2.63 10.21
CA GLN A 32 -9.46 1.74 11.12
C GLN A 32 -8.52 0.79 10.35
N GLU A 33 -8.96 0.29 9.21
CA GLU A 33 -8.17 -0.61 8.38
C GLU A 33 -6.98 0.11 7.73
N LEU A 34 -7.22 1.27 7.12
CA LEU A 34 -6.16 2.11 6.56
C LEU A 34 -5.17 2.59 7.62
N ARG A 35 -5.65 2.94 8.83
CA ARG A 35 -4.78 3.32 9.95
C ARG A 35 -3.86 2.18 10.39
N ARG A 36 -4.36 0.94 10.42
CA ARG A 36 -3.56 -0.23 10.71
C ARG A 36 -2.48 -0.45 9.66
N VAL A 37 -2.80 -0.27 8.38
CA VAL A 37 -1.85 -0.36 7.26
C VAL A 37 -0.79 0.75 7.36
N ALA A 38 -1.21 2.00 7.49
CA ALA A 38 -0.31 3.14 7.66
C ALA A 38 0.63 2.97 8.87
N GLY A 39 0.10 2.48 10.00
CA GLY A 39 0.89 2.22 11.20
C GLY A 39 1.93 1.11 11.01
N ARG A 40 1.71 0.13 10.13
CA ARG A 40 2.73 -0.88 9.78
C ARG A 40 3.88 -0.27 8.99
N HIS A 41 3.57 0.60 8.02
CA HIS A 41 4.59 1.24 7.18
C HIS A 41 5.44 2.24 7.96
N LEU A 42 4.83 2.98 8.88
CA LEU A 42 5.47 4.10 9.59
C LEU A 42 6.06 3.71 10.95
N ARG A 43 6.10 2.42 11.32
CA ARG A 43 6.57 1.96 12.65
C ARG A 43 8.00 2.33 13.00
N ARG A 44 8.83 2.69 12.05
CA ARG A 44 10.28 2.95 12.22
C ARG A 44 10.68 4.40 12.06
N GLU A 45 9.73 5.29 11.86
CA GLU A 45 10.05 6.71 11.84
C GLU A 45 10.28 7.24 13.27
N ALA A 46 11.32 8.05 13.44
CA ALA A 46 11.67 8.62 14.74
C ALA A 46 10.54 9.50 15.30
N PRO A 47 10.31 9.50 16.64
CA PRO A 47 9.34 10.39 17.25
C PRO A 47 9.71 11.86 16.97
N GLY A 48 8.78 12.58 16.34
CA GLY A 48 8.90 14.03 16.12
C GLY A 48 9.09 14.49 14.68
N HIS A 49 9.35 13.61 13.73
CA HIS A 49 9.55 13.96 12.31
C HIS A 49 8.66 13.16 11.34
N ALA A 50 7.84 12.28 11.87
CA ALA A 50 7.09 11.33 11.09
C ALA A 50 5.74 11.90 10.62
N LEU A 51 5.39 11.60 9.39
CA LEU A 51 3.99 11.62 8.96
C LEU A 51 3.24 10.63 9.87
N GLN A 52 2.44 11.13 10.79
CA GLN A 52 1.70 10.24 11.67
C GLN A 52 0.71 9.42 10.85
N ALA A 53 0.56 8.13 11.18
CA ALA A 53 -0.39 7.25 10.50
C ALA A 53 -1.79 7.86 10.40
N THR A 54 -2.21 8.60 11.43
CA THR A 54 -3.48 9.33 11.45
C THR A 54 -3.54 10.44 10.40
N ALA A 55 -2.46 11.22 10.22
CA ALA A 55 -2.40 12.28 9.21
C ALA A 55 -2.39 11.71 7.79
N LEU A 56 -1.64 10.62 7.55
CA LEU A 56 -1.65 9.90 6.27
C LEU A 56 -3.05 9.42 5.91
N VAL A 57 -3.73 8.76 6.83
CA VAL A 57 -5.08 8.24 6.58
C VAL A 57 -6.09 9.36 6.38
N HIS A 58 -5.96 10.47 7.11
CA HIS A 58 -6.81 11.63 6.91
C HIS A 58 -6.63 12.25 5.51
N GLU A 59 -5.40 12.36 5.02
CA GLU A 59 -5.11 12.87 3.67
C GLU A 59 -5.63 11.90 2.58
N VAL A 60 -5.47 10.58 2.77
CA VAL A 60 -6.07 9.57 1.89
C VAL A 60 -7.59 9.74 1.85
N TYR A 61 -8.23 9.91 3.02
CA TYR A 61 -9.67 10.10 3.10
C TYR A 61 -10.13 11.36 2.34
N LEU A 62 -9.48 12.51 2.54
CA LEU A 62 -9.83 13.74 1.83
C LEU A 62 -9.76 13.56 0.31
N ARG A 63 -8.71 12.90 -0.19
CA ARG A 63 -8.57 12.61 -1.62
C ARG A 63 -9.61 11.61 -2.12
N LEU A 64 -10.01 10.63 -1.29
CA LEU A 64 -11.06 9.66 -1.64
C LEU A 64 -12.45 10.30 -1.79
N VAL A 65 -12.75 11.33 -0.99
CA VAL A 65 -14.02 12.07 -1.09
C VAL A 65 -14.14 12.79 -2.45
N ASP A 66 -13.02 13.22 -3.01
CA ASP A 66 -12.95 13.88 -4.31
C ASP A 66 -12.97 12.90 -5.50
N VAL A 67 -12.81 11.59 -5.24
CA VAL A 67 -12.90 10.55 -6.29
C VAL A 67 -14.36 10.43 -6.73
N ASP A 68 -14.57 10.40 -8.04
CA ASP A 68 -15.90 10.19 -8.61
C ASP A 68 -16.50 8.87 -8.07
N ARG A 69 -17.65 8.99 -7.40
CA ARG A 69 -18.40 7.88 -6.81
C ARG A 69 -18.68 6.75 -7.80
N MET A 70 -18.86 7.11 -9.08
CA MET A 70 -19.15 6.14 -10.16
C MET A 70 -17.97 5.20 -10.44
N THR A 71 -16.76 5.55 -10.03
CA THR A 71 -15.56 4.73 -10.24
C THR A 71 -15.38 3.65 -9.18
N LEU A 72 -15.98 3.78 -8.00
CA LEU A 72 -15.81 2.83 -6.89
C LEU A 72 -16.85 1.70 -6.99
N LYS A 73 -16.45 0.58 -7.58
CA LYS A 73 -17.36 -0.55 -7.88
C LYS A 73 -17.69 -1.40 -6.64
N ASP A 74 -16.68 -1.70 -5.85
CA ASP A 74 -16.76 -2.59 -4.68
C ASP A 74 -15.67 -2.27 -3.65
N ARG A 75 -15.63 -3.03 -2.54
CA ARG A 75 -14.63 -2.90 -1.48
C ARG A 75 -13.19 -3.03 -2.01
N ALA A 76 -12.95 -3.99 -2.88
CA ALA A 76 -11.62 -4.27 -3.41
C ALA A 76 -11.12 -3.12 -4.30
N HIS A 77 -12.00 -2.58 -5.14
CA HIS A 77 -11.71 -1.40 -5.94
C HIS A 77 -11.45 -0.15 -5.07
N PHE A 78 -12.25 0.04 -4.01
CA PHE A 78 -12.03 1.10 -3.02
C PHE A 78 -10.63 1.02 -2.40
N PHE A 79 -10.24 -0.15 -1.89
CA PHE A 79 -8.90 -0.34 -1.33
C PHE A 79 -7.79 -0.21 -2.37
N GLY A 80 -8.07 -0.59 -3.61
CA GLY A 80 -7.15 -0.39 -4.72
C GLY A 80 -6.85 1.09 -4.99
N VAL A 81 -7.89 1.93 -4.99
CA VAL A 81 -7.73 3.39 -5.12
C VAL A 81 -7.01 3.96 -3.88
N ALA A 82 -7.41 3.54 -2.69
CA ALA A 82 -6.76 3.96 -1.45
C ALA A 82 -5.27 3.61 -1.41
N ALA A 83 -4.88 2.44 -1.93
CA ALA A 83 -3.47 2.01 -2.04
C ALA A 83 -2.65 2.97 -2.91
N VAL A 84 -3.17 3.33 -4.08
CA VAL A 84 -2.52 4.27 -4.99
C VAL A 84 -2.38 5.65 -4.35
N LEU A 85 -3.45 6.15 -3.72
CA LEU A 85 -3.43 7.43 -3.02
C LEU A 85 -2.43 7.42 -1.85
N MET A 86 -2.40 6.35 -1.05
CA MET A 86 -1.46 6.21 0.05
C MET A 86 0.00 6.24 -0.45
N ARG A 87 0.30 5.51 -1.52
CA ARG A 87 1.62 5.54 -2.18
C ARG A 87 1.98 6.97 -2.60
N GLN A 88 1.09 7.65 -3.32
CA GLN A 88 1.31 9.03 -3.79
C GLN A 88 1.59 10.01 -2.64
N ILE A 89 0.79 9.96 -1.57
CA ILE A 89 0.95 10.84 -0.41
C ILE A 89 2.31 10.60 0.27
N LEU A 90 2.72 9.34 0.45
CA LEU A 90 4.03 8.99 1.01
C LEU A 90 5.17 9.51 0.14
N VAL A 91 5.08 9.39 -1.16
CA VAL A 91 6.07 9.90 -2.13
C VAL A 91 6.13 11.42 -2.09
N ASP A 92 4.98 12.11 -2.12
CA ASP A 92 4.91 13.57 -2.04
C ASP A 92 5.51 14.09 -0.72
N HIS A 93 5.24 13.40 0.38
CA HIS A 93 5.82 13.72 1.68
C HIS A 93 7.34 13.56 1.69
N ALA A 94 7.84 12.43 1.17
CA ALA A 94 9.28 12.18 1.07
C ALA A 94 10.00 13.20 0.18
N ARG A 95 9.38 13.59 -0.95
CA ARG A 95 9.91 14.64 -1.84
C ARG A 95 9.98 15.99 -1.14
N ARG A 96 8.92 16.40 -0.41
CA ARG A 96 8.91 17.64 0.37
C ARG A 96 9.98 17.65 1.45
N GLN A 97 10.11 16.58 2.23
CA GLN A 97 11.15 16.48 3.26
C GLN A 97 12.56 16.60 2.68
N ARG A 98 12.82 16.00 1.52
CA ARG A 98 14.12 16.15 0.84
C ARG A 98 14.37 17.58 0.33
N ALA A 99 13.34 18.30 -0.08
CA ALA A 99 13.46 19.68 -0.55
C ALA A 99 13.73 20.65 0.61
N ASP A 100 13.04 20.47 1.73
CA ASP A 100 13.12 21.38 2.89
C ASP A 100 14.43 21.23 3.69
N LYS A 101 15.03 20.05 3.67
CA LYS A 101 16.29 19.78 4.37
C LYS A 101 17.42 19.58 3.36
N ARG A 102 18.34 20.55 3.26
CA ARG A 102 19.65 20.34 2.61
C ARG A 102 20.44 19.30 3.42
N GLY A 103 20.35 18.02 3.06
CA GLY A 103 20.88 16.87 3.81
C GLY A 103 19.78 16.01 4.44
N GLY A 104 18.61 16.04 3.85
CA GLY A 104 17.34 15.55 4.36
C GLY A 104 17.31 14.11 4.83
N GLU A 105 16.63 13.94 5.93
CA GLU A 105 16.22 12.65 6.49
C GLU A 105 15.38 11.87 5.45
N VAL A 106 15.75 10.63 5.21
CA VAL A 106 15.08 9.78 4.23
C VAL A 106 13.84 9.18 4.88
N THR A 107 12.68 9.35 4.26
CA THR A 107 11.45 8.68 4.70
C THR A 107 11.55 7.19 4.40
N MET A 108 11.56 6.39 5.45
CA MET A 108 11.77 4.94 5.38
C MET A 108 10.46 4.21 5.63
N LEU A 109 10.18 3.22 4.79
CA LEU A 109 9.07 2.28 4.99
C LEU A 109 9.57 0.94 5.53
N SER A 110 8.77 0.29 6.37
CA SER A 110 9.03 -1.08 6.80
C SER A 110 8.63 -2.06 5.70
N LEU A 111 9.57 -2.90 5.29
CA LEU A 111 9.34 -3.98 4.33
C LEU A 111 9.18 -5.35 5.02
N ASP A 112 8.73 -5.39 6.27
CA ASP A 112 8.64 -6.64 7.05
C ASP A 112 7.83 -7.75 6.35
N GLU A 113 6.86 -7.37 5.51
CA GLU A 113 6.10 -8.32 4.70
C GLU A 113 6.82 -8.75 3.40
N VAL A 114 7.85 -8.02 3.01
CA VAL A 114 8.59 -8.24 1.75
C VAL A 114 9.92 -8.95 1.97
N THR A 115 10.49 -8.85 3.19
CA THR A 115 11.77 -9.45 3.55
C THR A 115 11.62 -10.74 4.34
N PRO A 116 12.59 -11.68 4.25
CA PRO A 116 12.67 -12.80 5.16
C PRO A 116 12.77 -12.32 6.62
N ALA A 117 12.15 -13.04 7.55
CA ALA A 117 11.99 -12.68 8.96
C ALA A 117 13.30 -12.38 9.75
N THR A 118 14.45 -12.62 9.15
CA THR A 118 15.77 -12.48 9.78
C THR A 118 16.40 -11.08 9.70
N GLN A 119 15.89 -10.20 8.82
CA GLN A 119 16.36 -8.81 8.74
C GLN A 119 15.20 -7.87 8.41
N PRO A 120 14.73 -7.09 9.37
CA PRO A 120 13.78 -6.03 9.13
C PRO A 120 14.44 -4.95 8.25
N ALA A 121 14.16 -4.96 6.96
CA ALA A 121 14.66 -3.95 6.03
C ALA A 121 13.72 -2.74 6.02
N SER A 122 14.29 -1.58 6.24
CA SER A 122 13.64 -0.31 5.93
C SER A 122 14.12 0.15 4.55
N VAL A 123 13.19 0.62 3.72
CA VAL A 123 13.48 1.07 2.35
C VAL A 123 13.04 2.52 2.19
N ASP A 124 13.88 3.28 1.50
CA ASP A 124 13.54 4.62 1.06
C ASP A 124 12.28 4.61 0.18
N VAL A 125 11.27 5.39 0.56
CA VAL A 125 9.99 5.53 -0.16
C VAL A 125 10.21 5.84 -1.64
N LEU A 126 11.14 6.73 -1.97
CA LEU A 126 11.39 7.13 -3.34
C LEU A 126 12.07 6.04 -4.16
N ALA A 127 12.96 5.26 -3.53
CA ALA A 127 13.56 4.10 -4.18
C ALA A 127 12.51 3.00 -4.45
N LEU A 128 11.60 2.78 -3.51
CA LEU A 128 10.48 1.84 -3.67
C LEU A 128 9.54 2.30 -4.79
N ASP A 129 9.20 3.58 -4.85
CA ASP A 129 8.36 4.17 -5.90
C ASP A 129 8.97 3.94 -7.29
N GLN A 130 10.24 4.26 -7.47
CA GLN A 130 10.97 4.01 -8.73
C GLN A 130 11.03 2.52 -9.08
N ALA A 131 11.19 1.64 -8.09
CA ALA A 131 11.19 0.20 -8.32
C ALA A 131 9.81 -0.29 -8.76
N LEU A 132 8.72 0.23 -8.18
CA LEU A 132 7.36 -0.11 -8.58
C LEU A 132 7.01 0.41 -9.97
N GLU A 133 7.48 1.60 -10.36
CA GLU A 133 7.34 2.09 -11.74
C GLU A 133 8.04 1.15 -12.74
N ALA A 134 9.27 0.74 -12.43
CA ALA A 134 9.99 -0.23 -13.26
C ALA A 134 9.32 -1.61 -13.30
N LEU A 135 8.77 -2.08 -12.17
CA LEU A 135 8.00 -3.33 -12.11
C LEU A 135 6.71 -3.22 -12.94
N SER A 136 6.01 -2.09 -12.88
CA SER A 136 4.79 -1.87 -13.65
C SER A 136 5.04 -1.92 -15.17
N ALA A 137 6.19 -1.43 -15.61
CA ALA A 137 6.61 -1.52 -17.03
C ALA A 137 6.95 -2.95 -17.47
N LEU A 138 7.40 -3.80 -16.54
CA LEU A 138 7.75 -5.21 -16.79
C LEU A 138 6.51 -6.13 -16.69
N ASP A 139 5.75 -5.97 -15.63
CA ASP A 139 4.55 -6.75 -15.31
C ASP A 139 3.58 -5.92 -14.45
N ALA A 140 2.62 -5.28 -15.13
CA ALA A 140 1.62 -4.43 -14.50
C ALA A 140 0.77 -5.18 -13.46
N ARG A 141 0.50 -6.49 -13.68
CA ARG A 141 -0.28 -7.30 -12.74
C ARG A 141 0.50 -7.55 -11.45
N GLN A 142 1.77 -7.91 -11.54
CA GLN A 142 2.62 -8.05 -10.35
C GLN A 142 2.73 -6.75 -9.56
N CYS A 143 2.89 -5.61 -10.24
CA CYS A 143 2.87 -4.30 -9.60
C CYS A 143 1.54 -4.07 -8.85
N ARG A 144 0.41 -4.38 -9.49
CA ARG A 144 -0.92 -4.23 -8.88
C ARG A 144 -1.10 -5.14 -7.67
N VAL A 145 -0.61 -6.37 -7.71
CA VAL A 145 -0.59 -7.28 -6.56
C VAL A 145 0.20 -6.65 -5.40
N VAL A 146 1.35 -6.04 -5.67
CA VAL A 146 2.13 -5.33 -4.63
C VAL A 146 1.36 -4.16 -4.06
N GLU A 147 0.74 -3.33 -4.88
CA GLU A 147 -0.04 -2.18 -4.42
C GLU A 147 -1.16 -2.59 -3.48
N LEU A 148 -1.96 -3.59 -3.86
CA LEU A 148 -3.08 -4.07 -3.06
C LEU A 148 -2.63 -4.73 -1.75
N ARG A 149 -1.61 -5.57 -1.79
CA ARG A 149 -1.13 -6.27 -0.61
C ARG A 149 -0.32 -5.37 0.33
N PHE A 150 0.59 -4.57 -0.22
CA PHE A 150 1.49 -3.76 0.58
C PHE A 150 0.82 -2.48 1.07
N PHE A 151 0.29 -1.65 0.16
CA PHE A 151 -0.28 -0.34 0.52
C PHE A 151 -1.73 -0.40 1.00
N ALA A 152 -2.56 -1.33 0.49
CA ALA A 152 -3.94 -1.49 0.97
C ALA A 152 -4.07 -2.55 2.07
N GLY A 153 -3.09 -3.45 2.21
CA GLY A 153 -3.09 -4.51 3.24
C GLY A 153 -4.07 -5.64 2.99
N LEU A 154 -4.51 -5.83 1.74
CA LEU A 154 -5.43 -6.90 1.38
C LEU A 154 -4.78 -8.28 1.56
N THR A 155 -5.56 -9.27 1.94
CA THR A 155 -5.17 -10.69 1.96
C THR A 155 -4.97 -11.23 0.54
N VAL A 156 -4.47 -12.47 0.42
CA VAL A 156 -4.35 -13.15 -0.88
C VAL A 156 -5.71 -13.29 -1.52
N ASP A 157 -6.73 -13.72 -0.76
CA ASP A 157 -8.08 -13.94 -1.26
C ASP A 157 -8.75 -12.63 -1.68
N GLU A 158 -8.69 -11.59 -0.85
CA GLU A 158 -9.21 -10.26 -1.19
C GLU A 158 -8.50 -9.65 -2.42
N THR A 159 -7.20 -9.92 -2.59
CA THR A 159 -6.47 -9.47 -3.79
C THR A 159 -6.86 -10.26 -5.03
N ALA A 160 -7.13 -11.56 -4.86
CA ALA A 160 -7.62 -12.43 -5.94
C ALA A 160 -9.00 -11.96 -6.45
N ASP A 161 -9.91 -11.67 -5.52
CA ASP A 161 -11.23 -11.11 -5.84
C ASP A 161 -11.11 -9.75 -6.53
N ALA A 162 -10.22 -8.87 -6.02
CA ALA A 162 -10.00 -7.53 -6.57
C ALA A 162 -9.46 -7.53 -8.00
N LEU A 163 -8.65 -8.51 -8.34
CA LEU A 163 -8.00 -8.64 -9.65
C LEU A 163 -8.68 -9.66 -10.58
N GLU A 164 -9.73 -10.32 -10.09
CA GLU A 164 -10.47 -11.37 -10.81
C GLU A 164 -9.52 -12.52 -11.28
N ILE A 165 -8.57 -12.90 -10.40
CA ILE A 165 -7.59 -13.97 -10.64
C ILE A 165 -7.61 -14.99 -9.49
N SER A 166 -6.96 -16.16 -9.70
CA SER A 166 -6.91 -17.16 -8.63
C SER A 166 -5.99 -16.76 -7.45
N PRO A 167 -6.29 -17.18 -6.20
CA PRO A 167 -5.40 -16.98 -5.05
C PRO A 167 -3.99 -17.53 -5.27
N VAL A 168 -3.87 -18.64 -6.00
CA VAL A 168 -2.57 -19.25 -6.38
C VAL A 168 -1.77 -18.32 -7.28
N THR A 169 -2.44 -17.64 -8.23
CA THR A 169 -1.80 -16.64 -9.09
C THR A 169 -1.32 -15.45 -8.28
N VAL A 170 -2.14 -14.94 -7.36
CA VAL A 170 -1.74 -13.85 -6.44
C VAL A 170 -0.52 -14.25 -5.61
N ALA A 171 -0.53 -15.43 -4.99
CA ALA A 171 0.58 -15.91 -4.17
C ALA A 171 1.89 -16.01 -4.97
N ARG A 172 1.83 -16.52 -6.20
CA ARG A 172 2.98 -16.62 -7.11
C ARG A 172 3.48 -15.24 -7.51
N ASP A 173 2.60 -14.35 -7.98
CA ASP A 173 2.95 -13.01 -8.44
C ASP A 173 3.51 -12.18 -7.28
N TRP A 174 2.97 -12.32 -6.08
CA TRP A 174 3.50 -11.71 -4.86
C TRP A 174 4.92 -12.20 -4.53
N ALA A 175 5.18 -13.50 -4.62
CA ALA A 175 6.50 -14.07 -4.36
C ALA A 175 7.54 -13.57 -5.38
N LEU A 176 7.18 -13.54 -6.68
CA LEU A 176 8.05 -13.07 -7.76
C LEU A 176 8.33 -11.57 -7.61
N ALA A 177 7.30 -10.76 -7.38
CA ALA A 177 7.44 -9.32 -7.18
C ALA A 177 8.32 -9.00 -5.97
N LYS A 178 8.13 -9.70 -4.84
CA LYS A 178 8.99 -9.53 -3.65
C LYS A 178 10.46 -9.84 -3.95
N ALA A 179 10.74 -10.95 -4.59
CA ALA A 179 12.10 -11.35 -4.94
C ALA A 179 12.76 -10.33 -5.89
N TRP A 180 11.99 -9.80 -6.84
CA TRP A 180 12.46 -8.78 -7.77
C TRP A 180 12.73 -7.45 -7.05
N LEU A 181 11.80 -6.97 -6.23
CA LEU A 181 11.95 -5.74 -5.42
C LEU A 181 13.13 -5.85 -4.47
N TYR A 182 13.28 -6.98 -3.78
CA TYR A 182 14.42 -7.22 -2.89
C TYR A 182 15.74 -7.05 -3.61
N ARG A 183 15.92 -7.67 -4.77
CA ARG A 183 17.15 -7.54 -5.58
C ARG A 183 17.39 -6.11 -6.07
N ARG A 184 16.32 -5.37 -6.38
CA ARG A 184 16.39 -4.01 -6.90
C ARG A 184 16.75 -2.99 -5.82
N LEU A 185 16.27 -3.21 -4.60
CA LEU A 185 16.40 -2.30 -3.47
C LEU A 185 17.57 -2.63 -2.53
N SER A 186 18.16 -3.83 -2.65
CA SER A 186 19.35 -4.20 -1.89
C SER A 186 20.57 -3.40 -2.39
N PRO A 187 21.39 -2.85 -1.49
CA PRO A 187 22.62 -2.16 -1.86
C PRO A 187 23.58 -3.10 -2.62
N PRO A 188 24.42 -2.60 -3.53
CA PRO A 188 25.26 -3.40 -4.44
C PRO A 188 26.34 -4.28 -3.76
N GLY A 189 26.36 -4.40 -2.43
CA GLY A 189 27.33 -5.19 -1.65
C GLY A 189 26.84 -6.55 -1.16
N VAL A 190 25.55 -6.91 -1.30
CA VAL A 190 25.01 -8.19 -0.77
C VAL A 190 24.86 -9.27 -1.85
N ARG A 191 25.40 -9.05 -3.05
CA ARG A 191 25.24 -9.95 -4.20
C ARG A 191 26.11 -11.23 -4.17
N GLY A 192 26.80 -11.54 -3.08
CA GLY A 192 27.87 -12.53 -3.13
C GLY A 192 28.01 -13.52 -1.98
N LEU A 193 26.93 -13.98 -1.32
CA LEU A 193 27.10 -14.99 -0.26
C LEU A 193 26.14 -16.21 -0.38
N HIS A 194 25.75 -16.61 -1.59
CA HIS A 194 25.10 -17.89 -1.81
C HIS A 194 25.52 -18.53 -3.13
N GLN A 195 26.84 -18.77 -3.28
CA GLN A 195 27.41 -19.79 -4.15
C GLN A 195 28.67 -20.28 -3.44
N ASP A 196 28.55 -21.44 -2.89
CA ASP A 196 29.51 -22.49 -2.58
C ASP A 196 29.13 -23.14 -1.23
N ASP A 197 28.37 -24.24 -1.31
CA ASP A 197 28.70 -25.61 -0.89
C ASP A 197 27.53 -26.55 -1.24
#